data_6d0af0619f88ffdaa374e3cb868546b8
#
_entry.id   6d0af0619f88ffdaa374e3cb868546b8
#
_cell.length_a   1.000
_cell.length_b   1.000
_cell.length_c   1.000
_cell.angle_alpha   90.00
_cell.angle_beta   90.00
_cell.angle_gamma   90.00
#
_symmetry.space_group_name_H-M   'P 1'
#
loop_
_entity.id
_entity.type
_entity.pdbx_description
1 polymer ?
#
loop_
_entity_poly.entity_id
_entity_poly.type
_entity_poly.pdbx_seq_one_letter_code
_entity_poly.pdbx_strand_id
1 'polypeptide(L)'
;MEDITLKLKNKSKEAFMMAIEIYNKPTIHYRVEGFSFFICNAWELMLKAHIINKFGESEIYYKDNKERTISLENCIKKIFTNEKAPLRLNLEKIIELRNTSTHFITEEYEMIYIPLFQSCVFNFIERLCFRWVLKMIQYN
;
A
#
# COMPACT_ATOMS: atom_id res chain seq x y z
N MET A 1 3.85 5.52 25.72
CA MET A 1 2.78 5.26 24.72
C MET A 1 3.39 5.05 23.35
N GLU A 2 3.08 3.94 22.72
CA GLU A 2 3.57 3.70 21.36
C GLU A 2 2.93 4.70 20.39
N ASP A 3 3.78 5.34 19.58
CA ASP A 3 3.31 6.23 18.54
C ASP A 3 2.53 5.42 17.49
N ILE A 4 1.27 5.79 17.26
CA ILE A 4 0.41 5.11 16.28
C ILE A 4 1.03 5.14 14.87
N THR A 5 1.72 6.23 14.54
CA THR A 5 2.39 6.37 13.25
C THR A 5 3.48 5.32 13.07
N LEU A 6 4.30 5.12 14.11
CA LEU A 6 5.36 4.11 14.09
C LEU A 6 4.76 2.71 14.00
N LYS A 7 3.69 2.45 14.73
CA LYS A 7 2.97 1.18 14.70
C LYS A 7 2.45 0.86 13.30
N LEU A 8 1.83 1.84 12.64
CA LEU A 8 1.33 1.70 11.28
C LEU A 8 2.47 1.45 10.28
N LYS A 9 3.58 2.15 10.41
CA LYS A 9 4.76 1.95 9.55
C LYS A 9 5.35 0.55 9.71
N ASN A 10 5.46 0.07 10.94
CA ASN A 10 5.99 -1.27 11.21
C ASN A 10 5.06 -2.35 10.64
N LYS A 11 3.77 -2.21 10.80
CA LYS A 11 2.78 -3.12 10.23
C LYS A 11 2.79 -3.07 8.70
N SER A 12 2.98 -1.88 8.14
CA SER A 12 3.13 -1.69 6.69
C SER A 12 4.33 -2.50 6.15
N LYS A 13 5.47 -2.44 6.82
CA LYS A 13 6.66 -3.21 6.45
C LYS A 13 6.42 -4.71 6.53
N GLU A 14 5.75 -5.18 7.58
CA GLU A 14 5.41 -6.60 7.75
C GLU A 14 4.51 -7.08 6.61
N ALA A 15 3.49 -6.31 6.26
CA ALA A 15 2.59 -6.63 5.15
C ALA A 15 3.34 -6.64 3.80
N PHE A 16 4.25 -5.68 3.60
CA PHE A 16 5.09 -5.62 2.40
C PHE A 16 5.98 -6.86 2.28
N MET A 17 6.65 -7.23 3.37
CA MET A 17 7.50 -8.44 3.38
C MET A 17 6.70 -9.70 3.07
N MET A 18 5.48 -9.81 3.60
CA MET A 18 4.58 -10.91 3.31
C MET A 18 4.22 -10.96 1.81
N ALA A 19 3.93 -9.80 1.23
CA ALA A 19 3.61 -9.71 -0.21
C ALA A 19 4.78 -10.21 -1.07
N ILE A 20 6.00 -9.77 -0.76
CA ILE A 20 7.21 -10.16 -1.50
C ILE A 20 7.49 -11.66 -1.34
N GLU A 21 7.37 -12.19 -0.13
CA GLU A 21 7.59 -13.61 0.12
C GLU A 21 6.63 -14.50 -0.65
N ILE A 22 5.35 -14.16 -0.62
CA ILE A 22 4.32 -14.92 -1.36
C ILE A 22 4.59 -14.87 -2.86
N TYR A 23 4.92 -13.69 -3.39
CA TYR A 23 5.17 -13.52 -4.82
C TYR A 23 6.36 -14.34 -5.30
N ASN A 24 7.40 -14.47 -4.47
CA ASN A 24 8.65 -15.15 -4.84
C ASN A 24 8.65 -16.66 -4.57
N LYS A 25 7.54 -17.23 -4.07
CA LYS A 25 7.42 -18.68 -3.84
C LYS A 25 6.69 -19.36 -5.00
N PRO A 26 7.41 -20.04 -5.91
CA PRO A 26 6.76 -20.66 -7.07
C PRO A 26 5.81 -21.80 -6.72
N THR A 27 5.94 -22.38 -5.50
CA THR A 27 5.04 -23.42 -5.01
C THR A 27 3.67 -22.90 -4.59
N ILE A 28 3.54 -21.59 -4.41
CA ILE A 28 2.26 -20.96 -4.05
C ILE A 28 1.55 -20.53 -5.35
N HIS A 29 0.57 -21.31 -5.78
CA HIS A 29 -0.18 -21.00 -7.02
C HIS A 29 -1.07 -19.77 -6.87
N TYR A 30 -1.53 -19.47 -5.66
CA TYR A 30 -2.39 -18.32 -5.34
C TYR A 30 -1.58 -17.04 -5.06
N ARG A 31 -0.38 -16.95 -5.61
CA ARG A 31 0.57 -15.87 -5.28
C ARG A 31 0.18 -14.50 -5.80
N VAL A 32 -0.46 -14.42 -6.97
CA VAL A 32 -0.90 -13.13 -7.54
C VAL A 32 -1.97 -12.50 -6.66
N GLU A 33 -2.95 -13.29 -6.30
CA GLU A 33 -4.05 -12.87 -5.43
C GLU A 33 -3.53 -12.50 -4.04
N GLY A 34 -2.68 -13.36 -3.46
CA GLY A 34 -2.05 -13.12 -2.16
C GLY A 34 -1.19 -11.86 -2.18
N PHE A 35 -0.37 -11.68 -3.20
CA PHE A 35 0.44 -10.47 -3.37
C PHE A 35 -0.44 -9.23 -3.42
N SER A 36 -1.48 -9.23 -4.25
CA SER A 36 -2.36 -8.06 -4.40
C SER A 36 -3.01 -7.66 -3.08
N PHE A 37 -3.44 -8.64 -2.30
CA PHE A 37 -4.03 -8.39 -0.98
C PHE A 37 -3.02 -7.73 -0.03
N PHE A 38 -1.84 -8.32 0.13
CA PHE A 38 -0.85 -7.84 1.10
C PHE A 38 -0.19 -6.53 0.67
N ILE A 39 0.05 -6.33 -0.63
CA ILE A 39 0.64 -5.06 -1.09
C ILE A 39 -0.34 -3.90 -0.93
N CYS A 40 -1.63 -4.12 -1.15
CA CYS A 40 -2.65 -3.11 -0.88
C CYS A 40 -2.73 -2.79 0.60
N ASN A 41 -2.64 -3.80 1.46
CA ASN A 41 -2.62 -3.59 2.90
C ASN A 41 -1.38 -2.80 3.34
N ALA A 42 -0.22 -3.12 2.77
CA ALA A 42 1.02 -2.38 3.05
C ALA A 42 0.88 -0.90 2.69
N TRP A 43 0.37 -0.59 1.52
CA TRP A 43 0.12 0.77 1.08
C TRP A 43 -0.88 1.50 1.97
N GLU A 44 -1.98 0.84 2.32
CA GLU A 44 -3.01 1.44 3.17
C GLU A 44 -2.42 1.87 4.52
N LEU A 45 -1.66 0.98 5.17
CA LEU A 45 -1.06 1.27 6.47
C LEU A 45 -0.02 2.38 6.37
N MET A 46 0.80 2.38 5.33
CA MET A 46 1.80 3.43 5.11
C MET A 46 1.15 4.80 4.84
N LEU A 47 0.13 4.83 4.01
CA LEU A 47 -0.57 6.07 3.68
C LEU A 47 -1.35 6.62 4.88
N LYS A 48 -1.92 5.76 5.71
CA LYS A 48 -2.55 6.19 6.97
C LYS A 48 -1.54 6.84 7.91
N ALA A 49 -0.35 6.27 8.04
CA ALA A 49 0.73 6.90 8.81
C ALA A 49 1.07 8.29 8.26
N HIS A 50 1.12 8.41 6.95
CA HIS A 50 1.39 9.68 6.28
C HIS A 50 0.27 10.71 6.52
N ILE A 51 -0.98 10.28 6.45
CA ILE A 51 -2.14 11.14 6.71
C ILE A 51 -2.11 11.66 8.15
N ILE A 52 -1.81 10.81 9.11
CA ILE A 52 -1.71 11.21 10.52
C ILE A 52 -0.65 12.30 10.70
N ASN A 53 0.53 12.13 10.09
CA ASN A 53 1.60 13.10 10.20
C ASN A 53 1.26 14.44 9.54
N LYS A 54 0.53 14.41 8.44
CA LYS A 54 0.23 15.61 7.66
C LYS A 54 -1.06 16.31 8.09
N PHE A 55 -2.09 15.54 8.43
CA PHE A 55 -3.44 16.07 8.68
C PHE A 55 -3.98 15.80 10.08
N GLY A 56 -3.37 14.89 10.84
CA GLY A 56 -3.80 14.50 12.18
C GLY A 56 -4.49 13.14 12.21
N GLU A 57 -4.51 12.53 13.41
CA GLU A 57 -5.02 11.18 13.62
C GLU A 57 -6.51 11.03 13.29
N SER A 58 -7.32 12.05 13.56
CA SER A 58 -8.75 12.00 13.30
C SER A 58 -9.10 11.79 11.83
N GLU A 59 -8.18 12.14 10.93
CA GLU A 59 -8.40 12.11 9.48
C GLU A 59 -8.36 10.70 8.87
N ILE A 60 -7.91 9.69 9.63
CA ILE A 60 -7.95 8.30 9.16
C ILE A 60 -9.24 7.57 9.54
N TYR A 61 -10.12 8.21 10.31
CA TYR A 61 -11.39 7.62 10.73
C TYR A 61 -12.55 8.24 9.97
N TYR A 62 -13.62 7.45 9.80
CA TYR A 62 -14.87 7.99 9.27
C TYR A 62 -15.50 8.94 10.29
N LYS A 63 -16.08 10.03 9.79
CA LYS A 63 -16.71 11.06 10.65
C LYS A 63 -17.92 10.53 11.43
N ASP A 64 -18.64 9.59 10.82
CA ASP A 64 -19.84 8.97 11.40
C ASP A 64 -19.54 7.72 12.22
N ASN A 65 -18.33 7.16 12.11
CA ASN A 65 -17.93 5.96 12.83
C ASN A 65 -16.44 5.99 13.14
N LYS A 66 -16.09 6.38 14.36
CA LYS A 66 -14.71 6.51 14.83
C LYS A 66 -14.00 5.18 15.06
N GLU A 67 -14.71 4.06 14.97
CA GLU A 67 -14.12 2.72 15.09
C GLU A 67 -13.64 2.19 13.74
N ARG A 68 -14.04 2.84 12.66
CA ARG A 68 -13.73 2.40 11.30
C ARG A 68 -12.80 3.37 10.60
N THR A 69 -11.67 2.86 10.12
CA THR A 69 -10.70 3.65 9.35
C THR A 69 -11.08 3.71 7.88
N ILE A 70 -10.61 4.76 7.21
CA ILE A 70 -10.88 4.96 5.78
C ILE A 70 -10.20 3.88 4.92
N SER A 71 -10.74 3.65 3.72
CA SER A 71 -10.22 2.67 2.77
C SER A 71 -8.91 3.15 2.12
N LEU A 72 -8.20 2.20 1.47
CA LEU A 72 -7.02 2.54 0.66
C LEU A 72 -7.38 3.54 -0.44
N GLU A 73 -8.51 3.36 -1.10
CA GLU A 73 -8.99 4.26 -2.16
C GLU A 73 -9.12 5.69 -1.64
N ASN A 74 -9.67 5.86 -0.45
CA ASN A 74 -9.81 7.17 0.17
C ASN A 74 -8.47 7.76 0.63
N CYS A 75 -7.54 6.92 1.09
CA CYS A 75 -6.18 7.35 1.40
C CYS A 75 -5.48 7.91 0.17
N ILE A 76 -5.62 7.23 -0.96
CA ILE A 76 -5.01 7.64 -2.24
C ILE A 76 -5.55 9.00 -2.68
N LYS A 77 -6.86 9.17 -2.64
CA LYS A 77 -7.50 10.45 -3.01
C LYS A 77 -7.04 11.60 -2.13
N LYS A 78 -6.79 11.33 -0.86
CA LYS A 78 -6.39 12.33 0.12
C LYS A 78 -4.94 12.79 -0.07
N ILE A 79 -4.05 11.85 -0.40
CA ILE A 79 -2.61 12.12 -0.53
C ILE A 79 -2.24 12.49 -1.96
N PHE A 80 -2.74 11.73 -2.94
CA PHE A 80 -2.43 11.93 -4.35
C PHE A 80 -3.60 12.63 -5.04
N THR A 81 -3.62 13.97 -4.94
CA THR A 81 -4.73 14.77 -5.47
C THR A 81 -4.75 14.86 -6.99
N ASN A 82 -3.60 14.64 -7.64
CA ASN A 82 -3.53 14.61 -9.11
C ASN A 82 -3.99 13.24 -9.63
N GLU A 83 -5.16 13.20 -10.25
CA GLU A 83 -5.75 11.98 -10.78
C GLU A 83 -4.92 11.32 -11.89
N LYS A 84 -4.02 12.08 -12.53
CA LYS A 84 -3.16 11.59 -13.61
C LYS A 84 -1.76 11.20 -13.14
N ALA A 85 -1.46 11.34 -11.85
CA ALA A 85 -0.16 10.97 -11.31
C ALA A 85 0.12 9.48 -11.57
N PRO A 86 1.30 9.14 -12.14
CA PRO A 86 1.62 7.73 -12.46
C PRO A 86 1.52 6.80 -11.25
N LEU A 87 1.94 7.24 -10.08
CA LEU A 87 1.85 6.45 -8.86
C LEU A 87 0.40 6.16 -8.49
N ARG A 88 -0.47 7.17 -8.56
CA ARG A 88 -1.89 6.98 -8.28
C ARG A 88 -2.54 6.00 -9.27
N LEU A 89 -2.25 6.14 -10.56
CA LEU A 89 -2.76 5.24 -11.59
C LEU A 89 -2.28 3.80 -11.36
N ASN A 90 -1.02 3.62 -10.98
CA ASN A 90 -0.46 2.32 -10.63
C ASN A 90 -1.22 1.68 -9.47
N LEU A 91 -1.42 2.42 -8.39
CA LEU A 91 -2.14 1.94 -7.20
C LEU A 91 -3.60 1.61 -7.52
N GLU A 92 -4.26 2.43 -8.32
CA GLU A 92 -5.65 2.18 -8.72
C GLU A 92 -5.78 0.87 -9.50
N LYS A 93 -4.80 0.55 -10.35
CA LYS A 93 -4.75 -0.72 -11.09
C LYS A 93 -4.52 -1.91 -10.16
N ILE A 94 -3.66 -1.77 -9.16
CA ILE A 94 -3.42 -2.83 -8.19
C ILE A 94 -4.66 -3.08 -7.32
N ILE A 95 -5.38 -2.02 -6.96
CA ILE A 95 -6.64 -2.13 -6.23
C ILE A 95 -7.69 -2.86 -7.08
N GLU A 96 -7.78 -2.52 -8.36
CA GLU A 96 -8.68 -3.20 -9.30
C GLU A 96 -8.37 -4.70 -9.33
N LEU A 97 -7.10 -5.08 -9.40
CA LEU A 97 -6.69 -6.48 -9.35
C LEU A 97 -7.11 -7.14 -8.03
N ARG A 98 -6.86 -6.49 -6.89
CA ARG A 98 -7.27 -7.02 -5.59
C ARG A 98 -8.78 -7.30 -5.57
N ASN A 99 -9.57 -6.38 -6.09
CA ASN A 99 -11.02 -6.50 -6.08
C ASN A 99 -11.51 -7.63 -7.02
N THR A 100 -10.85 -7.82 -8.16
CA THR A 100 -11.20 -8.90 -9.09
C THR A 100 -10.66 -10.26 -8.66
N SER A 101 -9.61 -10.30 -7.84
CA SER A 101 -8.99 -11.56 -7.41
C SER A 101 -9.91 -12.44 -6.59
N THR A 102 -10.92 -11.89 -5.94
CA THR A 102 -11.93 -12.65 -5.21
C THR A 102 -12.89 -13.41 -6.12
N HIS A 103 -12.92 -13.08 -7.40
CA HIS A 103 -13.78 -13.72 -8.38
C HIS A 103 -13.06 -14.78 -9.19
N PHE A 104 -12.10 -14.39 -10.02
CA PHE A 104 -11.29 -15.34 -10.77
C PHE A 104 -10.22 -14.59 -11.56
N ILE A 105 -8.95 -15.06 -11.45
CA ILE A 105 -7.83 -14.54 -12.23
C ILE A 105 -7.22 -15.70 -13.02
N THR A 106 -7.11 -15.54 -14.34
CA THR A 106 -6.45 -16.51 -15.22
C THR A 106 -4.96 -16.23 -15.29
N GLU A 107 -4.17 -17.22 -15.75
CA GLU A 107 -2.73 -17.09 -15.97
C GLU A 107 -2.38 -15.97 -16.94
N GLU A 108 -3.25 -15.71 -17.93
CA GLU A 108 -3.07 -14.62 -18.89
C GLU A 108 -3.11 -13.24 -18.19
N TYR A 109 -3.97 -13.07 -17.19
CA TYR A 109 -4.02 -11.87 -16.38
C TYR A 109 -2.73 -11.67 -15.58
N GLU A 110 -2.14 -12.75 -15.09
CA GLU A 110 -0.88 -12.70 -14.33
C GLU A 110 0.22 -12.01 -15.15
N MET A 111 0.37 -12.38 -16.42
CA MET A 111 1.37 -11.80 -17.32
C MET A 111 1.18 -10.30 -17.53
N ILE A 112 -0.05 -9.83 -17.63
CA ILE A 112 -0.38 -8.41 -17.81
C ILE A 112 -0.02 -7.60 -16.57
N TYR A 113 -0.18 -8.17 -15.38
CA TYR A 113 0.01 -7.44 -14.13
C TYR A 113 1.46 -7.42 -13.62
N ILE A 114 2.37 -8.27 -14.14
CA ILE A 114 3.77 -8.32 -13.69
C ILE A 114 4.46 -6.94 -13.73
N PRO A 115 4.40 -6.16 -14.82
CA PRO A 115 5.02 -4.83 -14.82
C PRO A 115 4.40 -3.89 -13.80
N LEU A 116 3.09 -4.00 -13.56
CA LEU A 116 2.38 -3.19 -12.57
C LEU A 116 2.83 -3.55 -11.15
N PHE A 117 3.06 -4.84 -10.88
CA PHE A 117 3.57 -5.30 -9.59
C PHE A 117 4.96 -4.75 -9.33
N GLN A 118 5.85 -4.82 -10.31
CA GLN A 118 7.20 -4.29 -10.19
C GLN A 118 7.19 -2.79 -9.89
N SER A 119 6.39 -2.03 -10.63
CA SER A 119 6.23 -0.59 -10.38
C SER A 119 5.70 -0.32 -8.98
N CYS A 120 4.71 -1.09 -8.53
CA CYS A 120 4.11 -0.95 -7.21
C CYS A 120 5.12 -1.21 -6.09
N VAL A 121 5.95 -2.25 -6.25
CA VAL A 121 7.00 -2.61 -5.29
C VAL A 121 8.06 -1.51 -5.23
N PHE A 122 8.56 -1.05 -6.37
CA PHE A 122 9.57 0.01 -6.42
C PHE A 122 9.05 1.33 -5.86
N ASN A 123 7.81 1.68 -6.16
CA ASN A 123 7.17 2.88 -5.61
C ASN A 123 7.07 2.82 -4.08
N PHE A 124 6.74 1.65 -3.54
CA PHE A 124 6.66 1.45 -2.10
C PHE A 124 8.03 1.60 -1.44
N ILE A 125 9.05 0.93 -1.99
CA ILE A 125 10.42 0.98 -1.47
C ILE A 125 10.95 2.42 -1.53
N GLU A 126 10.76 3.10 -2.64
CA GLU A 126 11.21 4.48 -2.82
C GLU A 126 10.58 5.39 -1.75
N ARG A 127 9.29 5.27 -1.53
CA ARG A 127 8.61 6.09 -0.53
C ARG A 127 9.07 5.78 0.89
N LEU A 128 9.31 4.51 1.20
CA LEU A 128 9.84 4.09 2.48
C LEU A 128 11.26 4.61 2.71
N CYS A 129 12.14 4.45 1.72
CA CYS A 129 13.54 4.87 1.78
C CYS A 129 13.68 6.39 1.79
N PHE A 130 12.89 7.10 1.00
CA PHE A 130 12.91 8.56 0.93
C PHE A 130 12.66 9.18 2.31
N ARG A 131 11.69 8.66 3.05
CA ARG A 131 11.43 9.10 4.42
C ARG A 131 12.56 8.79 5.37
N TRP A 132 13.21 7.65 5.18
CA TRP A 132 14.34 7.24 5.98
C TRP A 132 15.54 8.16 5.74
N VAL A 133 15.83 8.44 4.48
CA VAL A 133 16.90 9.36 4.06
C VAL A 133 16.62 10.77 4.58
N LEU A 134 15.39 11.26 4.49
CA LEU A 134 15.03 12.57 5.04
C LEU A 134 15.25 12.64 6.55
N LYS A 135 14.91 11.57 7.27
CA LYS A 135 15.19 11.49 8.71
C LYS A 135 16.69 11.53 9.00
N MET A 136 17.50 10.83 8.21
CA MET A 136 18.96 10.84 8.37
C MET A 136 19.55 12.22 8.10
N ILE A 137 19.04 12.93 7.11
CA ILE A 137 19.48 14.29 6.78
C ILE A 137 19.11 15.28 7.90
N GLN A 138 17.94 15.12 8.51
CA GLN A 138 17.49 16.00 9.60
C GLN A 138 18.26 15.82 10.90
N TYR A 139 18.91 14.67 11.11
CA TYR A 139 19.68 14.36 12.33
C TYR A 139 21.21 14.56 12.17
N ASN A 140 21.66 14.93 10.99
CA ASN A 140 23.02 15.32 10.72
C ASN A 140 23.09 16.83 10.43
#